data_4aec932f961552930ff689357167c4bd
#
_entry.id   4aec932f961552930ff689357167c4bd
#
_cell.length_a   1.000
_cell.length_b   1.000
_cell.length_c   1.000
_cell.angle_alpha   90.00
_cell.angle_beta   90.00
_cell.angle_gamma   90.00
#
_symmetry.space_group_name_H-M   'P 1'
#
loop_
_entity.id
_entity.type
_entity.pdbx_description
1 polymer ?
#
loop_
_entity_poly.entity_id
_entity_poly.type
_entity_poly.pdbx_seq_one_letter_code
_entity_poly.pdbx_strand_id
1 'polypeptide(L)'
;MPYADNGGARIHYQVEGEGPPLVLQHGFSESVVDWYEAGYVDALRSDYRLILIDARGHGASDKPHDPDAYELERRVADVVAVLDGLAIEKAVYWGYSMGGWIGFGTAKYARQRIRALVMGGQHPYPRSMEPLRQIIRRGLAKGSEAFVAAMEKMFGPETTERKERLLAADLEAYLALARDRPGLDDIVPSMHLPCCLYVGETDPIYPKVTACSRYIPQVTYFSLPGLSHCEAYTRSELVLPRVTKFLKSLKHS
;
A
#
# COMPACT_ATOMS: atom_id res chain seq x y z
N MET A 1 -15.24 0.68 15.90
CA MET A 1 -14.34 0.94 14.77
C MET A 1 -15.18 0.97 13.50
N PRO A 2 -15.00 1.94 12.61
CA PRO A 2 -15.80 2.03 11.40
C PRO A 2 -15.39 0.98 10.35
N TYR A 3 -16.40 0.47 9.63
CA TYR A 3 -16.24 -0.44 8.51
C TYR A 3 -17.04 0.05 7.32
N ALA A 4 -16.49 -0.13 6.11
CA ALA A 4 -17.21 -0.02 4.86
C ALA A 4 -17.53 -1.44 4.36
N ASP A 5 -18.70 -1.63 3.75
CA ASP A 5 -19.05 -2.90 3.10
C ASP A 5 -18.73 -2.82 1.60
N ASN A 6 -18.06 -3.84 1.09
CA ASN A 6 -17.86 -4.03 -0.34
C ASN A 6 -18.24 -5.46 -0.73
N GLY A 7 -19.51 -5.63 -1.10
CA GLY A 7 -20.01 -6.90 -1.58
C GLY A 7 -19.94 -8.02 -0.52
N GLY A 8 -20.22 -7.68 0.74
CA GLY A 8 -20.20 -8.59 1.89
C GLY A 8 -18.85 -8.70 2.59
N ALA A 9 -17.82 -8.03 2.09
CA ALA A 9 -16.54 -7.91 2.81
C ALA A 9 -16.49 -6.60 3.59
N ARG A 10 -16.28 -6.67 4.90
CA ARG A 10 -16.13 -5.51 5.78
C ARG A 10 -14.69 -5.03 5.76
N ILE A 11 -14.51 -3.79 5.35
CA ILE A 11 -13.21 -3.13 5.24
C ILE A 11 -13.07 -2.14 6.40
N HIS A 12 -12.15 -2.44 7.30
CA HIS A 12 -11.83 -1.58 8.42
C HIS A 12 -11.06 -0.35 7.96
N TYR A 13 -11.40 0.81 8.52
CA TYR A 13 -10.63 2.03 8.32
C TYR A 13 -10.62 2.89 9.59
N GLN A 14 -9.67 3.82 9.63
CA GLN A 14 -9.58 4.84 10.67
C GLN A 14 -9.49 6.21 10.01
N VAL A 15 -10.00 7.23 10.68
CA VAL A 15 -9.94 8.62 10.20
C VAL A 15 -9.26 9.46 11.26
N GLU A 16 -8.23 10.21 10.85
CA GLU A 16 -7.44 11.09 11.70
C GLU A 16 -7.33 12.47 11.06
N GLY A 17 -7.45 13.50 11.91
CA GLY A 17 -7.29 14.88 11.46
C GLY A 17 -8.45 15.40 10.62
N GLU A 18 -8.29 16.64 10.16
CA GLU A 18 -9.25 17.37 9.33
C GLU A 18 -8.52 18.00 8.13
N GLY A 19 -9.26 18.32 7.07
CA GLY A 19 -8.71 18.94 5.87
C GLY A 19 -8.89 18.13 4.60
N PRO A 20 -8.03 18.33 3.57
CA PRO A 20 -8.11 17.58 2.32
C PRO A 20 -7.92 16.07 2.54
N PRO A 21 -8.77 15.21 1.93
CA PRO A 21 -8.71 13.77 2.16
C PRO A 21 -7.46 13.14 1.54
N LEU A 22 -6.77 12.32 2.36
CA LEU A 22 -5.58 11.56 2.01
C LEU A 22 -5.75 10.11 2.47
N VAL A 23 -5.90 9.19 1.53
CA VAL A 23 -5.94 7.75 1.80
C VAL A 23 -4.52 7.24 2.05
N LEU A 24 -4.32 6.46 3.10
CA LEU A 24 -3.09 5.75 3.43
C LEU A 24 -3.32 4.24 3.35
N GLN A 25 -2.64 3.57 2.41
CA GLN A 25 -2.77 2.13 2.17
C GLN A 25 -1.44 1.41 2.37
N HIS A 26 -1.39 0.55 3.36
CA HIS A 26 -0.20 -0.19 3.80
C HIS A 26 0.26 -1.30 2.83
N GLY A 27 1.44 -1.87 3.09
CA GLY A 27 2.04 -2.99 2.37
C GLY A 27 1.49 -4.36 2.79
N PHE A 28 2.08 -5.42 2.21
CA PHE A 28 1.78 -6.79 2.62
C PHE A 28 2.23 -7.03 4.06
N SER A 29 1.45 -7.80 4.80
CA SER A 29 1.65 -8.13 6.22
C SER A 29 1.63 -6.95 7.20
N GLU A 30 1.29 -5.77 6.73
CA GLU A 30 1.12 -4.55 7.52
C GLU A 30 -0.38 -4.29 7.82
N SER A 31 -0.65 -3.20 8.52
CA SER A 31 -1.98 -2.71 8.89
C SER A 31 -1.97 -1.19 9.02
N VAL A 32 -3.09 -0.60 9.42
CA VAL A 32 -3.14 0.84 9.75
C VAL A 32 -2.16 1.22 10.85
N VAL A 33 -1.83 0.29 11.77
CA VAL A 33 -0.90 0.52 12.90
C VAL A 33 0.49 0.92 12.41
N ASP A 34 0.96 0.32 11.30
CA ASP A 34 2.30 0.56 10.76
C ASP A 34 2.49 2.02 10.30
N TRP A 35 1.41 2.71 9.88
CA TRP A 35 1.45 4.14 9.57
C TRP A 35 1.65 5.02 10.80
N TYR A 36 1.11 4.61 11.97
CA TYR A 36 1.35 5.31 13.24
C TYR A 36 2.78 5.07 13.72
N GLU A 37 3.22 3.81 13.75
CA GLU A 37 4.56 3.42 14.22
C GLU A 37 5.67 4.09 13.40
N ALA A 38 5.48 4.23 12.09
CA ALA A 38 6.41 4.93 11.22
C ALA A 38 6.29 6.48 11.30
N GLY A 39 5.38 7.04 12.10
CA GLY A 39 5.26 8.47 12.35
C GLY A 39 4.55 9.29 11.26
N TYR A 40 3.99 8.65 10.25
CA TYR A 40 3.27 9.36 9.17
C TYR A 40 2.01 10.05 9.66
N VAL A 41 1.26 9.40 10.56
CA VAL A 41 -0.01 9.95 11.08
C VAL A 41 0.25 11.25 11.85
N ASP A 42 1.20 11.25 12.78
CA ASP A 42 1.52 12.43 13.57
C ASP A 42 2.02 13.60 12.72
N ALA A 43 2.77 13.29 11.65
CA ALA A 43 3.30 14.31 10.75
C ALA A 43 2.25 14.92 9.80
N LEU A 44 1.14 14.23 9.53
CA LEU A 44 0.20 14.62 8.47
C LEU A 44 -1.19 15.03 8.98
N ARG A 45 -1.63 14.54 10.14
CA ARG A 45 -3.00 14.74 10.66
C ARG A 45 -3.38 16.20 10.94
N SER A 46 -2.40 17.09 11.11
CA SER A 46 -2.66 18.53 11.26
C SER A 46 -3.06 19.23 9.95
N ASP A 47 -2.67 18.67 8.80
CA ASP A 47 -2.83 19.28 7.47
C ASP A 47 -3.82 18.53 6.57
N TYR A 48 -4.15 17.26 6.90
CA TYR A 48 -4.95 16.36 6.08
C TYR A 48 -5.95 15.55 6.91
N ARG A 49 -7.11 15.27 6.33
CA ARG A 49 -8.01 14.21 6.79
C ARG A 49 -7.47 12.89 6.28
N LEU A 50 -6.77 12.15 7.15
CA LEU A 50 -6.18 10.86 6.83
C LEU A 50 -7.23 9.76 6.88
N ILE A 51 -7.29 8.93 5.87
CA ILE A 51 -8.15 7.75 5.78
C ILE A 51 -7.22 6.53 5.70
N LEU A 52 -6.96 5.91 6.85
CA LEU A 52 -6.11 4.73 6.95
C LEU A 52 -6.97 3.50 6.72
N ILE A 53 -6.61 2.65 5.77
CA ILE A 53 -7.41 1.48 5.40
C ILE A 53 -6.62 0.20 5.68
N ASP A 54 -7.19 -0.71 6.47
CA ASP A 54 -6.72 -2.09 6.49
C ASP A 54 -7.15 -2.77 5.19
N ALA A 55 -6.18 -3.16 4.37
CA ALA A 55 -6.49 -3.88 3.15
C ALA A 55 -7.20 -5.20 3.48
N ARG A 56 -8.14 -5.61 2.63
CA ARG A 56 -8.73 -6.96 2.66
C ARG A 56 -7.64 -8.01 2.91
N GLY A 57 -7.87 -8.93 3.85
CA GLY A 57 -6.90 -9.93 4.29
C GLY A 57 -5.94 -9.46 5.39
N HIS A 58 -6.01 -8.19 5.85
CA HIS A 58 -5.10 -7.60 6.82
C HIS A 58 -5.83 -6.90 7.95
N GLY A 59 -5.09 -6.61 9.02
CA GLY A 59 -5.58 -5.83 10.15
C GLY A 59 -6.91 -6.32 10.69
N ALA A 60 -7.87 -5.40 10.86
CA ALA A 60 -9.22 -5.68 11.32
C ALA A 60 -10.23 -5.89 10.16
N SER A 61 -9.79 -5.82 8.89
CA SER A 61 -10.63 -6.15 7.73
C SER A 61 -10.90 -7.64 7.62
N ASP A 62 -12.00 -8.00 6.94
CA ASP A 62 -12.32 -9.39 6.65
C ASP A 62 -11.21 -10.08 5.84
N LYS A 63 -11.04 -11.38 6.10
CA LYS A 63 -9.93 -12.20 5.60
C LYS A 63 -10.46 -13.42 4.84
N PRO A 64 -11.10 -13.25 3.66
CA PRO A 64 -11.58 -14.37 2.88
C PRO A 64 -10.42 -15.28 2.44
N HIS A 65 -10.67 -16.60 2.42
CA HIS A 65 -9.69 -17.59 1.95
C HIS A 65 -9.85 -17.89 0.45
N ASP A 66 -10.88 -17.34 -0.19
CA ASP A 66 -11.08 -17.45 -1.63
C ASP A 66 -10.10 -16.51 -2.37
N PRO A 67 -9.21 -17.03 -3.24
CA PRO A 67 -8.31 -16.20 -4.02
C PRO A 67 -9.01 -15.15 -4.90
N ASP A 68 -10.20 -15.43 -5.40
CA ASP A 68 -10.94 -14.49 -6.26
C ASP A 68 -11.44 -13.25 -5.50
N ALA A 69 -11.52 -13.34 -4.17
CA ALA A 69 -11.80 -12.19 -3.33
C ALA A 69 -10.69 -11.11 -3.39
N TYR A 70 -9.50 -11.46 -3.86
CA TYR A 70 -8.32 -10.59 -3.90
C TYR A 70 -7.98 -10.07 -5.31
N GLU A 71 -8.87 -10.19 -6.26
CA GLU A 71 -8.73 -9.52 -7.54
C GLU A 71 -8.49 -8.01 -7.35
N LEU A 72 -7.62 -7.42 -8.19
CA LEU A 72 -7.22 -6.02 -8.04
C LEU A 72 -8.43 -5.07 -8.08
N GLU A 73 -9.38 -5.34 -8.96
CA GLU A 73 -10.59 -4.53 -9.09
C GLU A 73 -11.42 -4.52 -7.80
N ARG A 74 -11.55 -5.68 -7.12
CA ARG A 74 -12.23 -5.78 -5.82
C ARG A 74 -11.50 -4.99 -4.73
N ARG A 75 -10.16 -5.04 -4.73
CA ARG A 75 -9.34 -4.28 -3.76
C ARG A 75 -9.39 -2.78 -4.02
N VAL A 76 -9.54 -2.35 -5.26
CA VAL A 76 -9.82 -0.96 -5.61
C VAL A 76 -11.23 -0.57 -5.16
N ALA A 77 -12.20 -1.45 -5.36
CA ALA A 77 -13.58 -1.21 -4.89
C ALA A 77 -13.66 -1.10 -3.35
N ASP A 78 -12.77 -1.75 -2.59
CA ASP A 78 -12.65 -1.55 -1.13
C ASP A 78 -12.33 -0.09 -0.79
N VAL A 79 -11.36 0.49 -1.49
CA VAL A 79 -10.99 1.90 -1.31
C VAL A 79 -12.17 2.82 -1.67
N VAL A 80 -12.85 2.52 -2.77
CA VAL A 80 -14.04 3.28 -3.20
C VAL A 80 -15.16 3.19 -2.17
N ALA A 81 -15.44 2.00 -1.64
CA ALA A 81 -16.48 1.80 -0.61
C ALA A 81 -16.18 2.61 0.67
N VAL A 82 -14.92 2.70 1.08
CA VAL A 82 -14.52 3.56 2.21
C VAL A 82 -14.77 5.04 1.89
N LEU A 83 -14.39 5.51 0.69
CA LEU A 83 -14.63 6.89 0.28
C LEU A 83 -16.14 7.21 0.19
N ASP A 84 -16.96 6.28 -0.31
CA ASP A 84 -18.42 6.41 -0.38
C ASP A 84 -19.04 6.50 1.02
N GLY A 85 -18.63 5.60 1.93
CA GLY A 85 -19.09 5.62 3.32
C GLY A 85 -18.75 6.92 4.07
N LEU A 86 -17.71 7.62 3.64
CA LEU A 86 -17.28 8.91 4.18
C LEU A 86 -17.81 10.13 3.42
N ALA A 87 -18.62 9.93 2.37
CA ALA A 87 -19.09 10.95 1.44
C ALA A 87 -17.95 11.77 0.82
N ILE A 88 -16.82 11.13 0.51
CA ILE A 88 -15.66 11.74 -0.12
C ILE A 88 -15.69 11.46 -1.62
N GLU A 89 -15.86 12.49 -2.43
CA GLU A 89 -15.89 12.37 -3.89
C GLU A 89 -14.52 11.96 -4.44
N LYS A 90 -13.46 12.66 -4.03
CA LYS A 90 -12.08 12.45 -4.51
C LYS A 90 -11.08 12.62 -3.36
N ALA A 91 -10.05 11.78 -3.35
CA ALA A 91 -8.94 11.86 -2.40
C ALA A 91 -7.58 11.81 -3.11
N VAL A 92 -6.54 12.26 -2.44
CA VAL A 92 -5.18 11.83 -2.77
C VAL A 92 -5.01 10.41 -2.22
N TYR A 93 -4.36 9.54 -2.96
CA TYR A 93 -4.08 8.19 -2.52
C TYR A 93 -2.57 7.99 -2.33
N TRP A 94 -2.16 7.52 -1.17
CA TRP A 94 -0.79 7.15 -0.86
C TRP A 94 -0.72 5.68 -0.47
N GLY A 95 -0.06 4.87 -1.28
CA GLY A 95 0.15 3.45 -1.03
C GLY A 95 1.62 3.07 -0.99
N TYR A 96 1.96 2.14 -0.09
CA TYR A 96 3.29 1.55 -0.04
C TYR A 96 3.27 0.08 -0.47
N SER A 97 4.26 -0.37 -1.26
CA SER A 97 4.40 -1.77 -1.69
C SER A 97 3.11 -2.35 -2.26
N MET A 98 2.44 -3.26 -1.55
CA MET A 98 1.13 -3.78 -1.95
C MET A 98 0.11 -2.66 -2.12
N GLY A 99 0.07 -1.68 -1.21
CA GLY A 99 -0.77 -0.50 -1.32
C GLY A 99 -0.44 0.33 -2.56
N GLY A 100 0.83 0.42 -2.94
CA GLY A 100 1.25 1.08 -4.19
C GLY A 100 0.73 0.36 -5.44
N TRP A 101 0.67 -0.99 -5.42
CA TRP A 101 0.06 -1.75 -6.53
C TRP A 101 -1.45 -1.53 -6.61
N ILE A 102 -2.15 -1.46 -5.49
CA ILE A 102 -3.56 -1.04 -5.44
C ILE A 102 -3.70 0.40 -5.99
N GLY A 103 -2.72 1.28 -5.70
CA GLY A 103 -2.66 2.63 -6.26
C GLY A 103 -2.64 2.67 -7.79
N PHE A 104 -1.82 1.83 -8.46
CA PHE A 104 -1.90 1.66 -9.92
C PHE A 104 -3.28 1.12 -10.34
N GLY A 105 -3.86 0.22 -9.55
CA GLY A 105 -5.23 -0.26 -9.77
C GLY A 105 -6.27 0.87 -9.68
N THR A 106 -6.13 1.81 -8.73
CA THR A 106 -7.06 2.96 -8.64
C THR A 106 -6.98 3.86 -9.86
N ALA A 107 -5.78 4.02 -10.45
CA ALA A 107 -5.63 4.75 -11.71
C ALA A 107 -6.36 4.06 -12.88
N LYS A 108 -6.45 2.73 -12.87
CA LYS A 108 -7.13 1.93 -13.90
C LYS A 108 -8.64 1.89 -13.72
N TYR A 109 -9.11 1.54 -12.51
CA TYR A 109 -10.51 1.18 -12.26
C TYR A 109 -11.34 2.27 -11.58
N ALA A 110 -10.67 3.25 -10.91
CA ALA A 110 -11.35 4.28 -10.14
C ALA A 110 -10.70 5.67 -10.30
N ARG A 111 -10.20 5.99 -11.51
CA ARG A 111 -9.48 7.24 -11.84
C ARG A 111 -10.22 8.50 -11.38
N GLN A 112 -11.55 8.52 -11.52
CA GLN A 112 -12.40 9.64 -11.17
C GLN A 112 -12.48 9.91 -9.65
N ARG A 113 -12.08 8.94 -8.82
CA ARG A 113 -12.09 9.04 -7.35
C ARG A 113 -10.76 9.55 -6.77
N ILE A 114 -9.73 9.70 -7.62
CA ILE A 114 -8.37 10.02 -7.20
C ILE A 114 -7.93 11.36 -7.80
N ARG A 115 -7.42 12.26 -6.95
CA ARG A 115 -6.85 13.55 -7.37
C ARG A 115 -5.37 13.43 -7.75
N ALA A 116 -4.61 12.67 -7.00
CA ALA A 116 -3.19 12.41 -7.19
C ALA A 116 -2.78 11.10 -6.54
N LEU A 117 -1.66 10.54 -6.95
CA LEU A 117 -1.11 9.29 -6.43
C LEU A 117 0.27 9.52 -5.79
N VAL A 118 0.48 8.94 -4.62
CA VAL A 118 1.80 8.73 -4.04
C VAL A 118 2.03 7.23 -3.94
N MET A 119 3.06 6.71 -4.58
CA MET A 119 3.34 5.28 -4.63
C MET A 119 4.79 5.02 -4.22
N GLY A 120 4.98 4.39 -3.07
CA GLY A 120 6.28 3.98 -2.57
C GLY A 120 6.56 2.51 -2.80
N GLY A 121 7.78 2.17 -3.20
CA GLY A 121 8.25 0.79 -3.29
C GLY A 121 7.43 -0.10 -4.23
N GLN A 122 6.95 0.42 -5.39
CA GLN A 122 6.11 -0.35 -6.30
C GLN A 122 6.22 0.10 -7.76
N HIS A 123 5.95 -0.83 -8.67
CA HIS A 123 5.94 -0.65 -10.12
C HIS A 123 4.72 -1.36 -10.76
N PRO A 124 4.28 -0.96 -11.97
CA PRO A 124 3.10 -1.53 -12.63
C PRO A 124 3.38 -2.82 -13.42
N TYR A 125 4.64 -3.24 -13.58
CA TYR A 125 4.99 -4.40 -14.41
C TYR A 125 4.56 -5.72 -13.79
N PRO A 126 4.35 -6.78 -14.60
CA PRO A 126 3.99 -8.10 -14.09
C PRO A 126 4.98 -8.61 -13.05
N ARG A 127 4.47 -9.32 -12.04
CA ARG A 127 5.29 -9.90 -10.98
C ARG A 127 4.73 -11.23 -10.51
N SER A 128 5.59 -12.26 -10.50
CA SER A 128 5.25 -13.50 -9.82
C SER A 128 5.32 -13.33 -8.32
N MET A 129 4.33 -13.84 -7.61
CA MET A 129 4.28 -13.89 -6.15
C MET A 129 4.68 -15.26 -5.60
N GLU A 130 5.20 -16.16 -6.45
CA GLU A 130 5.62 -17.50 -6.02
C GLU A 130 6.65 -17.48 -4.87
N PRO A 131 7.67 -16.60 -4.84
CA PRO A 131 8.58 -16.53 -3.70
C PRO A 131 7.85 -16.24 -2.36
N LEU A 132 6.85 -15.36 -2.39
CA LEU A 132 6.03 -15.06 -1.20
C LEU A 132 5.13 -16.24 -0.85
N ARG A 133 4.49 -16.87 -1.83
CA ARG A 133 3.68 -18.09 -1.60
C ARG A 133 4.48 -19.20 -0.93
N GLN A 134 5.73 -19.39 -1.32
CA GLN A 134 6.61 -20.40 -0.70
C GLN A 134 6.86 -20.11 0.78
N ILE A 135 7.06 -18.83 1.15
CA ILE A 135 7.22 -18.40 2.54
C ILE A 135 5.93 -18.69 3.33
N ILE A 136 4.77 -18.32 2.78
CA ILE A 136 3.48 -18.54 3.44
C ILE A 136 3.18 -20.03 3.61
N ARG A 137 3.36 -20.84 2.55
CA ARG A 137 3.20 -22.30 2.62
C ARG A 137 4.12 -22.96 3.67
N ARG A 138 5.33 -22.41 3.82
CA ARG A 138 6.24 -22.88 4.87
C ARG A 138 5.67 -22.58 6.26
N GLY A 139 5.07 -21.42 6.45
CA GLY A 139 4.38 -21.06 7.69
C GLY A 139 3.19 -21.97 7.97
N LEU A 140 2.35 -22.23 6.97
CA LEU A 140 1.22 -23.16 7.10
C LEU A 140 1.67 -24.58 7.45
N ALA A 141 2.79 -25.05 6.90
CA ALA A 141 3.30 -26.39 7.14
C ALA A 141 4.07 -26.56 8.46
N LYS A 142 4.71 -25.49 8.98
CA LYS A 142 5.67 -25.55 10.10
C LYS A 142 5.34 -24.60 11.25
N GLY A 143 4.22 -23.89 11.18
CA GLY A 143 3.78 -22.90 12.18
C GLY A 143 4.19 -21.46 11.84
N SER A 144 3.48 -20.51 12.46
CA SER A 144 3.66 -19.07 12.22
C SER A 144 5.07 -18.58 12.53
N GLU A 145 5.79 -19.20 13.46
CA GLU A 145 7.21 -18.87 13.74
C GLU A 145 8.11 -19.11 12.51
N ALA A 146 7.85 -20.18 11.75
CA ALA A 146 8.58 -20.44 10.52
C ALA A 146 8.26 -19.41 9.41
N PHE A 147 7.05 -18.87 9.40
CA PHE A 147 6.66 -17.74 8.54
C PHE A 147 7.41 -16.48 8.95
N VAL A 148 7.38 -16.11 10.24
CA VAL A 148 8.06 -14.92 10.76
C VAL A 148 9.57 -14.98 10.47
N ALA A 149 10.23 -16.10 10.75
CA ALA A 149 11.65 -16.27 10.48
C ALA A 149 11.99 -16.14 8.98
N ALA A 150 11.10 -16.58 8.10
CA ALA A 150 11.29 -16.43 6.66
C ALA A 150 11.02 -14.98 6.18
N MET A 151 10.09 -14.28 6.79
CA MET A 151 9.87 -12.84 6.54
C MET A 151 11.07 -12.01 6.98
N GLU A 152 11.60 -12.25 8.18
CA GLU A 152 12.81 -11.57 8.65
C GLU A 152 14.04 -11.83 7.75
N LYS A 153 14.16 -13.04 7.24
CA LYS A 153 15.23 -13.36 6.27
C LYS A 153 15.09 -12.59 4.97
N MET A 154 13.86 -12.31 4.52
CA MET A 154 13.60 -11.62 3.25
C MET A 154 13.68 -10.10 3.40
N PHE A 155 13.16 -9.55 4.49
CA PHE A 155 12.91 -8.11 4.66
C PHE A 155 13.75 -7.46 5.77
N GLY A 156 14.44 -8.25 6.59
CA GLY A 156 15.19 -7.78 7.75
C GLY A 156 14.48 -8.05 9.07
N PRO A 157 15.16 -7.78 10.20
CA PRO A 157 14.61 -8.04 11.52
C PRO A 157 13.40 -7.16 11.82
N GLU A 158 12.43 -7.72 12.55
CA GLU A 158 11.19 -7.05 12.96
C GLU A 158 11.22 -6.69 14.45
N THR A 159 10.45 -5.66 14.85
CA THR A 159 10.23 -5.36 16.28
C THR A 159 9.42 -6.45 16.96
N THR A 160 9.42 -6.48 18.29
CA THR A 160 8.66 -7.46 19.07
C THR A 160 7.16 -7.37 18.77
N GLU A 161 6.62 -6.16 18.77
CA GLU A 161 5.20 -5.88 18.51
C GLU A 161 4.79 -6.30 17.09
N ARG A 162 5.67 -6.07 16.12
CA ARG A 162 5.40 -6.51 14.75
C ARG A 162 5.47 -8.02 14.60
N LYS A 163 6.41 -8.69 15.28
CA LYS A 163 6.46 -10.17 15.33
C LYS A 163 5.18 -10.75 15.90
N GLU A 164 4.64 -10.18 16.97
CA GLU A 164 3.36 -10.62 17.55
C GLU A 164 2.22 -10.52 16.54
N ARG A 165 2.14 -9.43 15.78
CA ARG A 165 1.15 -9.27 14.70
C ARG A 165 1.34 -10.30 13.57
N LEU A 166 2.58 -10.59 13.20
CA LEU A 166 2.90 -11.60 12.18
C LEU A 166 2.57 -13.02 12.65
N LEU A 167 2.81 -13.34 13.94
CA LEU A 167 2.45 -14.64 14.53
C LEU A 167 0.93 -14.85 14.56
N ALA A 168 0.15 -13.78 14.73
CA ALA A 168 -1.31 -13.81 14.75
C ALA A 168 -1.94 -13.70 13.35
N ALA A 169 -1.13 -13.61 12.29
CA ALA A 169 -1.64 -13.41 10.93
C ALA A 169 -2.39 -14.64 10.41
N ASP A 170 -3.45 -14.38 9.64
CA ASP A 170 -4.19 -15.42 8.91
C ASP A 170 -3.41 -15.83 7.65
N LEU A 171 -2.62 -16.89 7.76
CA LEU A 171 -1.77 -17.36 6.68
C LEU A 171 -2.55 -17.96 5.50
N GLU A 172 -3.76 -18.47 5.72
CA GLU A 172 -4.65 -18.93 4.64
C GLU A 172 -5.11 -17.73 3.79
N ALA A 173 -5.55 -16.66 4.43
CA ALA A 173 -5.88 -15.42 3.75
C ALA A 173 -4.66 -14.82 3.02
N TYR A 174 -3.47 -14.88 3.64
CA TYR A 174 -2.24 -14.42 2.99
C TYR A 174 -1.88 -15.28 1.76
N LEU A 175 -2.11 -16.60 1.81
CA LEU A 175 -1.90 -17.46 0.66
C LEU A 175 -2.88 -17.13 -0.46
N ALA A 176 -4.15 -16.92 -0.13
CA ALA A 176 -5.19 -16.55 -1.09
C ALA A 176 -4.89 -15.21 -1.79
N LEU A 177 -4.39 -14.21 -1.04
CA LEU A 177 -4.08 -12.88 -1.61
C LEU A 177 -2.75 -12.83 -2.38
N ALA A 178 -1.84 -13.79 -2.18
CA ALA A 178 -0.52 -13.83 -2.81
C ALA A 178 -0.61 -14.31 -4.29
N ARG A 179 -1.52 -13.73 -5.05
CA ARG A 179 -1.72 -14.00 -6.49
C ARG A 179 -0.64 -13.30 -7.32
N ASP A 180 -0.27 -13.91 -8.43
CA ASP A 180 0.59 -13.25 -9.41
C ASP A 180 -0.07 -11.93 -9.88
N ARG A 181 0.72 -10.90 -9.97
CA ARG A 181 0.23 -9.58 -10.36
C ARG A 181 0.32 -9.45 -11.88
N PRO A 182 -0.80 -9.26 -12.57
CA PRO A 182 -0.77 -8.91 -13.98
C PRO A 182 -0.10 -7.55 -14.17
N GLY A 183 0.40 -7.27 -15.37
CA GLY A 183 0.91 -5.96 -15.73
C GLY A 183 -0.20 -4.91 -15.75
N LEU A 184 0.16 -3.70 -15.35
CA LEU A 184 -0.64 -2.48 -15.44
C LEU A 184 0.15 -1.39 -16.20
N ASP A 185 1.18 -1.79 -16.92
CA ASP A 185 2.07 -0.89 -17.66
C ASP A 185 1.38 -0.28 -18.89
N ASP A 186 0.31 -0.91 -19.36
CA ASP A 186 -0.59 -0.39 -20.42
C ASP A 186 -1.21 0.96 -20.07
N ILE A 187 -1.50 1.22 -18.79
CA ILE A 187 -2.11 2.48 -18.36
C ILE A 187 -1.10 3.61 -18.13
N VAL A 188 0.18 3.31 -17.96
CA VAL A 188 1.19 4.26 -17.50
C VAL A 188 1.29 5.50 -18.40
N PRO A 189 1.33 5.38 -19.75
CA PRO A 189 1.38 6.57 -20.63
C PRO A 189 0.12 7.44 -20.57
N SER A 190 -1.01 6.88 -20.16
CA SER A 190 -2.30 7.57 -20.04
C SER A 190 -2.61 8.08 -18.62
N MET A 191 -1.70 7.89 -17.67
CA MET A 191 -1.84 8.36 -16.29
C MET A 191 -1.61 9.88 -16.19
N HIS A 192 -2.59 10.67 -16.67
CA HIS A 192 -2.54 12.13 -16.56
C HIS A 192 -2.93 12.66 -15.16
N LEU A 193 -2.60 11.90 -14.12
CA LEU A 193 -2.70 12.28 -12.72
C LEU A 193 -1.35 12.80 -12.23
N PRO A 194 -1.31 13.84 -11.39
CA PRO A 194 -0.10 14.11 -10.62
C PRO A 194 0.32 12.88 -9.81
N CYS A 195 1.54 12.41 -10.02
CA CYS A 195 2.07 11.23 -9.35
C CYS A 195 3.36 11.57 -8.61
N CYS A 196 3.51 11.04 -7.41
CA CYS A 196 4.78 10.97 -6.70
C CYS A 196 5.20 9.51 -6.58
N LEU A 197 6.38 9.17 -7.09
CA LEU A 197 6.90 7.80 -7.07
C LEU A 197 8.24 7.78 -6.36
N TYR A 198 8.43 6.86 -5.41
CA TYR A 198 9.69 6.75 -4.69
C TYR A 198 10.06 5.31 -4.34
N VAL A 199 11.37 5.08 -4.12
CA VAL A 199 11.91 3.75 -3.84
C VAL A 199 13.28 3.85 -3.17
N GLY A 200 13.62 2.88 -2.32
CA GLY A 200 14.97 2.70 -1.80
C GLY A 200 15.92 2.18 -2.88
N GLU A 201 17.17 2.65 -2.90
CA GLU A 201 18.14 2.27 -3.95
C GLU A 201 18.65 0.84 -3.81
N THR A 202 18.56 0.24 -2.61
CA THR A 202 18.90 -1.18 -2.40
C THR A 202 17.67 -2.10 -2.46
N ASP A 203 16.46 -1.55 -2.73
CA ASP A 203 15.28 -2.35 -3.00
C ASP A 203 15.47 -3.13 -4.33
N PRO A 204 15.26 -4.46 -4.36
CA PRO A 204 15.37 -5.25 -5.59
C PRO A 204 14.51 -4.75 -6.76
N ILE A 205 13.44 -4.00 -6.49
CA ILE A 205 12.59 -3.43 -7.54
C ILE A 205 13.01 -2.02 -8.00
N TYR A 206 14.05 -1.44 -7.41
CA TYR A 206 14.55 -0.10 -7.76
C TYR A 206 14.70 0.13 -9.26
N PRO A 207 15.35 -0.77 -10.06
CA PRO A 207 15.49 -0.57 -11.49
C PRO A 207 14.15 -0.45 -12.23
N LYS A 208 13.14 -1.23 -11.80
CA LYS A 208 11.80 -1.22 -12.41
C LYS A 208 11.01 0.04 -12.07
N VAL A 209 11.10 0.50 -10.82
CA VAL A 209 10.46 1.76 -10.38
C VAL A 209 11.07 2.96 -11.13
N THR A 210 12.40 2.99 -11.22
CA THR A 210 13.12 4.05 -11.97
C THR A 210 12.77 4.02 -13.47
N ALA A 211 12.65 2.83 -14.07
CA ALA A 211 12.23 2.72 -15.46
C ALA A 211 10.79 3.24 -15.66
N CYS A 212 9.86 2.84 -14.79
CA CYS A 212 8.47 3.26 -14.83
C CYS A 212 8.31 4.79 -14.72
N SER A 213 9.08 5.44 -13.86
CA SER A 213 8.99 6.89 -13.66
C SER A 213 9.20 7.71 -14.95
N ARG A 214 9.91 7.16 -15.93
CA ARG A 214 10.17 7.84 -17.22
C ARG A 214 8.96 7.89 -18.15
N TYR A 215 7.94 7.08 -17.89
CA TYR A 215 6.75 6.94 -18.73
C TYR A 215 5.49 7.53 -18.13
N ILE A 216 5.51 7.95 -16.86
CA ILE A 216 4.37 8.64 -16.22
C ILE A 216 4.45 10.13 -16.56
N PRO A 217 3.44 10.71 -17.25
CA PRO A 217 3.54 12.07 -17.80
C PRO A 217 3.74 13.18 -16.76
N GLN A 218 3.15 13.04 -15.57
CA GLN A 218 3.20 14.05 -14.51
C GLN A 218 3.77 13.42 -13.22
N VAL A 219 5.04 13.02 -13.27
CA VAL A 219 5.69 12.34 -12.14
C VAL A 219 6.67 13.24 -11.42
N THR A 220 6.56 13.27 -10.09
CA THR A 220 7.64 13.61 -9.18
C THR A 220 8.31 12.33 -8.74
N TYR A 221 9.55 12.09 -9.14
CA TYR A 221 10.29 10.87 -8.78
C TYR A 221 11.47 11.21 -7.89
N PHE A 222 11.70 10.38 -6.87
CA PHE A 222 12.94 10.39 -6.10
C PHE A 222 13.33 9.00 -5.60
N SER A 223 14.61 8.76 -5.43
CA SER A 223 15.14 7.58 -4.76
C SER A 223 15.72 7.94 -3.40
N LEU A 224 15.87 6.92 -2.56
CA LEU A 224 16.40 7.03 -1.20
C LEU A 224 17.72 6.24 -1.13
N PRO A 225 18.86 6.93 -1.15
CA PRO A 225 20.17 6.31 -1.18
C PRO A 225 20.40 5.33 -0.02
N GLY A 226 20.86 4.13 -0.35
CA GLY A 226 21.22 3.09 0.61
C GLY A 226 20.08 2.42 1.33
N LEU A 227 18.81 2.82 1.12
CA LEU A 227 17.67 2.23 1.80
C LEU A 227 17.09 1.02 1.06
N SER A 228 16.75 0.01 1.84
CA SER A 228 16.01 -1.18 1.41
C SER A 228 14.52 -0.91 1.23
N HIS A 229 13.76 -1.96 0.83
CA HIS A 229 12.32 -1.89 0.71
C HIS A 229 11.63 -1.47 2.02
N CYS A 230 12.00 -2.08 3.15
CA CYS A 230 11.39 -1.74 4.44
C CYS A 230 11.86 -0.39 4.96
N GLU A 231 13.15 -0.08 4.85
CA GLU A 231 13.68 1.20 5.32
C GLU A 231 13.10 2.40 4.55
N ALA A 232 12.84 2.27 3.26
CA ALA A 232 12.18 3.32 2.48
C ALA A 232 10.73 3.58 2.91
N TYR A 233 10.14 2.73 3.74
CA TYR A 233 8.86 2.96 4.42
C TYR A 233 9.07 3.47 5.84
N THR A 234 9.88 2.80 6.65
CA THR A 234 10.04 3.09 8.08
C THR A 234 10.81 4.38 8.36
N ARG A 235 11.70 4.80 7.45
CA ARG A 235 12.46 6.06 7.55
C ARG A 235 11.62 7.24 7.03
N SER A 236 10.46 7.46 7.65
CA SER A 236 9.51 8.50 7.23
C SER A 236 10.10 9.92 7.23
N GLU A 237 11.09 10.20 8.09
CA GLU A 237 11.80 11.47 8.14
C GLU A 237 12.55 11.83 6.83
N LEU A 238 12.87 10.81 6.01
CA LEU A 238 13.48 11.00 4.70
C LEU A 238 12.46 11.10 3.56
N VAL A 239 11.27 10.53 3.76
CA VAL A 239 10.16 10.49 2.78
C VAL A 239 9.28 11.73 2.90
N LEU A 240 8.84 12.05 4.12
CA LEU A 240 7.86 13.10 4.41
C LEU A 240 8.23 14.47 3.82
N PRO A 241 9.47 15.00 3.91
CA PRO A 241 9.79 16.31 3.34
C PRO A 241 9.53 16.39 1.84
N ARG A 242 9.77 15.30 1.10
CA ARG A 242 9.60 15.24 -0.36
C ARG A 242 8.15 15.03 -0.75
N VAL A 243 7.46 14.12 -0.08
CA VAL A 243 6.03 13.84 -0.35
C VAL A 243 5.16 15.02 0.09
N THR A 244 5.42 15.66 1.23
CA THR A 244 4.65 16.84 1.65
C THR A 244 4.86 18.03 0.71
N LYS A 245 6.06 18.19 0.14
CA LYS A 245 6.28 19.19 -0.92
C LYS A 245 5.40 18.91 -2.14
N PHE A 246 5.32 17.66 -2.58
CA PHE A 246 4.42 17.24 -3.66
C PHE A 246 2.96 17.48 -3.30
N LEU A 247 2.50 17.06 -2.12
CA LEU A 247 1.12 17.24 -1.67
C LEU A 247 0.71 18.72 -1.59
N LYS A 248 1.62 19.59 -1.16
CA LYS A 248 1.40 21.05 -1.12
C LYS A 248 1.27 21.65 -2.52
N SER A 249 1.98 21.13 -3.52
CA SER A 249 1.88 21.61 -4.90
C SER A 249 0.50 21.37 -5.53
N LEU A 250 -0.24 20.33 -5.03
CA LEU A 250 -1.60 20.02 -5.51
C LEU A 250 -2.67 21.02 -5.07
N LYS A 251 -2.37 21.88 -4.09
CA LYS A 251 -3.33 22.92 -3.60
C LYS A 251 -3.45 24.09 -4.57
N HIS A 252 -2.55 24.21 -5.51
CA HIS A 252 -2.47 25.32 -6.45
C HIS A 252 -2.78 24.92 -7.91
N SER A 253 -3.25 23.68 -8.13
CA SER A 253 -3.66 23.09 -9.41
C SER A 253 -5.20 22.84 -9.43
#